data_182e3604a4afdb518550d591204de51a
#
_entry.id   182e3604a4afdb518550d591204de51a
#
_cell.length_a   1.000
_cell.length_b   1.000
_cell.length_c   1.000
_cell.angle_alpha   90.00
_cell.angle_beta   90.00
_cell.angle_gamma   90.00
#
_symmetry.space_group_name_H-M   'P 1'
#
loop_
_entity.id
_entity.type
_entity.pdbx_description
1 polymer ?
#
loop_
_entity_poly.entity_id
_entity_poly.type
_entity_poly.pdbx_seq_one_letter_code
_entity_poly.pdbx_strand_id
1 'polypeptide(L)'
;MPAIKPVPRKDITNKTILAYFNHLFGPDRDPIDDPGTATGSPGDWWSVFANSEEVFEHAVAGFKLYRSPNIKLDPVLRELGQTRVGWAIGSQFVFSQHCKMLRALGLSDDKIKAVAHWQISDLFDDKERAVLAYADCLATAHGRTPFDVTEKLKTFLSDEEIMEFTYIISMYVMHAIMSRALKTEFDDRPEAIVEVDAPEGSNSADFLESRQKDKKGT
;
A
#
# COMPACT_ATOMS: atom_id res chain seq x y z
N MET A 1 7.50 -19.12 -2.34
CA MET A 1 8.79 -18.63 -1.79
C MET A 1 9.27 -17.47 -2.66
N PRO A 2 9.84 -16.42 -2.05
CA PRO A 2 10.42 -15.30 -2.78
C PRO A 2 11.44 -15.73 -3.84
N ALA A 3 11.59 -14.93 -4.90
CA ALA A 3 12.51 -15.21 -6.00
C ALA A 3 13.98 -15.00 -5.61
N ILE A 4 14.23 -14.20 -4.58
CA ILE A 4 15.54 -13.99 -3.97
C ILE A 4 15.46 -14.30 -2.48
N LYS A 5 16.59 -14.70 -1.90
CA LYS A 5 16.64 -15.14 -0.50
C LYS A 5 16.27 -13.98 0.45
N PRO A 6 15.31 -14.15 1.34
CA PRO A 6 15.05 -13.19 2.41
C PRO A 6 16.25 -13.03 3.36
N VAL A 7 16.46 -11.84 3.88
CA VAL A 7 17.53 -11.56 4.85
C VAL A 7 17.00 -11.82 6.25
N PRO A 8 17.59 -12.75 7.01
CA PRO A 8 17.20 -13.00 8.38
C PRO A 8 17.63 -11.84 9.29
N ARG A 9 16.85 -11.61 10.36
CA ARG A 9 17.10 -10.51 11.31
C ARG A 9 18.54 -10.46 11.80
N LYS A 10 19.14 -11.61 12.12
CA LYS A 10 20.51 -11.71 12.64
C LYS A 10 21.59 -11.16 11.69
N ASP A 11 21.31 -11.11 10.40
CA ASP A 11 22.24 -10.65 9.37
C ASP A 11 22.05 -9.16 9.03
N ILE A 12 21.03 -8.50 9.64
CA ILE A 12 20.75 -7.07 9.42
C ILE A 12 21.61 -6.26 10.37
N THR A 13 22.47 -5.40 9.82
CA THR A 13 23.33 -4.45 10.56
C THR A 13 22.84 -3.01 10.47
N ASN A 14 22.04 -2.68 9.48
CA ASN A 14 21.48 -1.34 9.26
C ASN A 14 20.45 -1.00 10.34
N LYS A 15 20.68 0.10 11.05
CA LYS A 15 19.84 0.54 12.17
C LYS A 15 18.41 0.94 11.75
N THR A 16 18.27 1.50 10.54
CA THR A 16 16.95 1.87 9.99
C THR A 16 16.13 0.62 9.75
N ILE A 17 16.72 -0.39 9.10
CA ILE A 17 16.05 -1.67 8.81
C ILE A 17 15.68 -2.37 10.14
N LEU A 18 16.61 -2.45 11.09
CA LEU A 18 16.33 -3.03 12.41
C LEU A 18 15.20 -2.32 13.15
N ALA A 19 15.14 -0.98 13.07
CA ALA A 19 14.05 -0.23 13.69
C ALA A 19 12.68 -0.59 13.08
N TYR A 20 12.61 -0.77 11.75
CA TYR A 20 11.39 -1.24 11.09
C TYR A 20 11.06 -2.68 11.45
N PHE A 21 12.06 -3.57 11.51
CA PHE A 21 11.84 -4.95 11.95
C PHE A 21 11.31 -5.00 13.39
N ASN A 22 11.86 -4.20 14.29
CA ASN A 22 11.36 -4.10 15.66
C ASN A 22 9.90 -3.65 15.73
N HIS A 23 9.55 -2.67 14.89
CA HIS A 23 8.19 -2.13 14.85
C HIS A 23 7.17 -3.12 14.23
N LEU A 24 7.58 -3.86 13.19
CA LEU A 24 6.68 -4.73 12.42
C LEU A 24 6.58 -6.13 13.01
N PHE A 25 7.68 -6.67 13.52
CA PHE A 25 7.78 -8.07 13.97
C PHE A 25 7.98 -8.20 15.47
N GLY A 26 8.18 -7.10 16.20
CA GLY A 26 8.63 -7.12 17.59
C GLY A 26 10.15 -7.22 17.71
N PRO A 27 10.71 -7.08 18.93
CA PRO A 27 12.16 -6.92 19.13
C PRO A 27 12.97 -8.17 18.78
N ASP A 28 12.42 -9.37 18.96
CA ASP A 28 13.15 -10.64 18.93
C ASP A 28 12.70 -11.58 17.80
N ARG A 29 11.60 -11.29 17.08
CA ARG A 29 11.10 -12.18 16.02
C ARG A 29 11.92 -12.06 14.75
N ASP A 30 12.22 -13.21 14.14
CA ASP A 30 12.70 -13.29 12.76
C ASP A 30 11.52 -13.66 11.86
N PRO A 31 11.13 -12.80 10.86
CA PRO A 31 10.00 -13.08 10.00
C PRO A 31 10.16 -14.32 9.11
N ILE A 32 11.38 -14.84 8.96
CA ILE A 32 11.65 -16.07 8.20
C ILE A 32 11.19 -17.30 8.98
N ASP A 33 11.45 -17.33 10.29
CA ASP A 33 11.14 -18.46 11.15
C ASP A 33 9.72 -18.34 11.72
N ASP A 34 9.28 -17.11 12.00
CA ASP A 34 7.99 -16.80 12.60
C ASP A 34 7.33 -15.62 11.86
N PRO A 35 6.64 -15.88 10.72
CA PRO A 35 6.05 -14.84 9.90
C PRO A 35 4.85 -14.17 10.57
N GLY A 36 4.60 -12.95 10.19
CA GLY A 36 3.48 -12.12 10.65
C GLY A 36 3.92 -10.72 11.04
N THR A 37 3.28 -9.73 10.45
CA THR A 37 3.54 -8.32 10.72
C THR A 37 2.40 -7.66 11.48
N ALA A 38 2.65 -6.51 12.09
CA ALA A 38 1.63 -5.64 12.68
C ALA A 38 0.54 -5.22 11.66
N THR A 39 0.79 -5.36 10.37
CA THR A 39 -0.18 -5.05 9.30
C THR A 39 -0.87 -6.28 8.73
N GLY A 40 -0.73 -7.45 9.37
CA GLY A 40 -1.41 -8.68 8.97
C GLY A 40 -0.87 -9.32 7.69
N SER A 41 0.42 -9.12 7.39
CA SER A 41 1.11 -9.80 6.28
C SER A 41 2.21 -10.72 6.81
N PRO A 42 2.66 -11.75 6.06
CA PRO A 42 3.77 -12.61 6.48
C PRO A 42 5.07 -11.87 6.75
N GLY A 43 5.43 -10.90 5.93
CA GLY A 43 6.63 -10.10 6.10
C GLY A 43 7.72 -10.33 5.06
N ASP A 44 7.47 -11.18 4.06
CA ASP A 44 8.42 -11.48 2.99
C ASP A 44 8.89 -10.22 2.24
N TRP A 45 7.98 -9.26 2.02
CA TRP A 45 8.34 -7.99 1.39
C TRP A 45 9.51 -7.31 2.14
N TRP A 46 9.41 -7.21 3.46
CA TRP A 46 10.40 -6.53 4.30
C TRP A 46 11.75 -7.25 4.30
N SER A 47 11.73 -8.57 4.47
CA SER A 47 12.95 -9.38 4.51
C SER A 47 13.62 -9.49 3.14
N VAL A 48 12.87 -9.43 2.05
CA VAL A 48 13.41 -9.40 0.68
C VAL A 48 14.02 -8.03 0.37
N PHE A 49 13.35 -6.93 0.70
CA PHE A 49 13.87 -5.58 0.47
C PHE A 49 15.11 -5.28 1.31
N ALA A 50 15.30 -5.95 2.43
CA ALA A 50 16.52 -5.84 3.25
C ALA A 50 17.80 -6.30 2.54
N ASN A 51 17.70 -6.96 1.36
CA ASN A 51 18.87 -7.26 0.51
C ASN A 51 19.59 -6.01 -0.02
N SER A 52 18.93 -4.86 -0.03
CA SER A 52 19.54 -3.58 -0.43
C SER A 52 19.13 -2.49 0.55
N GLU A 53 20.06 -2.04 1.36
CA GLU A 53 19.82 -0.99 2.35
C GLU A 53 19.31 0.30 1.69
N GLU A 54 19.91 0.71 0.59
CA GLU A 54 19.53 1.91 -0.17
C GLU A 54 18.09 1.81 -0.72
N VAL A 55 17.73 0.66 -1.30
CA VAL A 55 16.36 0.43 -1.81
C VAL A 55 15.35 0.40 -0.67
N PHE A 56 15.70 -0.25 0.43
CA PHE A 56 14.84 -0.30 1.62
C PHE A 56 14.57 1.11 2.17
N GLU A 57 15.62 1.90 2.37
CA GLU A 57 15.49 3.26 2.90
C GLU A 57 14.69 4.18 1.97
N HIS A 58 14.91 4.07 0.65
CA HIS A 58 14.14 4.80 -0.33
C HIS A 58 12.65 4.41 -0.30
N ALA A 59 12.34 3.10 -0.26
CA ALA A 59 10.96 2.63 -0.18
C ALA A 59 10.26 3.15 1.08
N VAL A 60 10.95 3.11 2.21
CA VAL A 60 10.45 3.64 3.50
C VAL A 60 10.25 5.15 3.44
N ALA A 61 11.14 5.89 2.78
CA ALA A 61 10.96 7.33 2.56
C ALA A 61 9.69 7.62 1.75
N GLY A 62 9.38 6.79 0.75
CA GLY A 62 8.13 6.85 -0.01
C GLY A 62 6.90 6.63 0.87
N PHE A 63 6.95 5.66 1.79
CA PHE A 63 5.85 5.44 2.74
C PHE A 63 5.66 6.62 3.71
N LYS A 64 6.75 7.27 4.13
CA LYS A 64 6.67 8.48 4.94
C LYS A 64 6.06 9.66 4.16
N LEU A 65 6.34 9.77 2.86
CA LEU A 65 5.81 10.82 2.02
C LEU A 65 4.27 10.84 2.05
N TYR A 66 3.62 9.74 1.68
CA TYR A 66 2.16 9.74 1.61
C TYR A 66 1.46 9.72 2.98
N ARG A 67 2.22 9.53 4.05
CA ARG A 67 1.77 9.66 5.45
C ARG A 67 2.04 11.04 6.03
N SER A 68 2.68 11.92 5.29
CA SER A 68 2.96 13.28 5.75
C SER A 68 1.66 14.01 6.08
N PRO A 69 1.60 14.76 7.20
CA PRO A 69 0.44 15.58 7.53
C PRO A 69 0.23 16.74 6.54
N ASN A 70 1.21 17.04 5.71
CA ASN A 70 1.17 18.12 4.72
C ASN A 70 0.53 17.67 3.39
N ILE A 71 0.36 16.37 3.14
CA ILE A 71 -0.33 15.86 1.95
C ILE A 71 -1.78 16.35 1.97
N LYS A 72 -2.20 16.95 0.83
CA LYS A 72 -3.55 17.50 0.63
C LYS A 72 -4.53 16.44 0.18
N LEU A 73 -4.04 15.48 -0.57
CA LEU A 73 -4.84 14.39 -1.13
C LEU A 73 -5.63 13.66 -0.03
N ASP A 74 -6.92 13.54 -0.26
CA ASP A 74 -7.81 12.78 0.64
C ASP A 74 -7.32 11.32 0.79
N PRO A 75 -7.19 10.82 2.03
CA PRO A 75 -6.66 9.47 2.27
C PRO A 75 -7.55 8.36 1.69
N VAL A 76 -8.86 8.54 1.59
CA VAL A 76 -9.75 7.54 0.97
C VAL A 76 -9.49 7.45 -0.53
N LEU A 77 -9.36 8.58 -1.22
CA LEU A 77 -9.07 8.60 -2.64
C LEU A 77 -7.69 8.00 -2.95
N ARG A 78 -6.71 8.30 -2.12
CA ARG A 78 -5.38 7.69 -2.21
C ARG A 78 -5.47 6.17 -2.09
N GLU A 79 -6.12 5.67 -1.05
CA GLU A 79 -6.24 4.23 -0.82
C GLU A 79 -7.08 3.52 -1.89
N LEU A 80 -8.12 4.17 -2.44
CA LEU A 80 -8.85 3.65 -3.60
C LEU A 80 -7.92 3.44 -4.80
N GLY A 81 -7.09 4.43 -5.11
CA GLY A 81 -6.10 4.34 -6.20
C GLY A 81 -5.08 3.23 -5.96
N GLN A 82 -4.52 3.14 -4.76
CA GLN A 82 -3.54 2.11 -4.38
C GLN A 82 -4.16 0.70 -4.45
N THR A 83 -5.38 0.53 -3.94
CA THR A 83 -6.13 -0.72 -4.03
C THR A 83 -6.39 -1.10 -5.49
N ARG A 84 -6.82 -0.14 -6.31
CA ARG A 84 -7.07 -0.37 -7.74
C ARG A 84 -5.83 -0.80 -8.50
N VAL A 85 -4.69 -0.17 -8.23
CA VAL A 85 -3.39 -0.56 -8.82
C VAL A 85 -3.02 -1.98 -8.43
N GLY A 86 -3.17 -2.35 -7.16
CA GLY A 86 -2.93 -3.71 -6.71
C GLY A 86 -3.71 -4.73 -7.52
N TRP A 87 -5.02 -4.48 -7.71
CA TRP A 87 -5.88 -5.33 -8.54
C TRP A 87 -5.47 -5.32 -10.01
N ALA A 88 -5.31 -4.13 -10.61
CA ALA A 88 -5.07 -3.97 -12.04
C ALA A 88 -3.74 -4.62 -12.51
N ILE A 89 -2.71 -4.59 -11.66
CA ILE A 89 -1.41 -5.23 -11.93
C ILE A 89 -1.41 -6.70 -11.49
N GLY A 90 -2.38 -7.13 -10.68
CA GLY A 90 -2.47 -8.48 -10.16
C GLY A 90 -1.50 -8.75 -8.99
N SER A 91 -1.12 -7.71 -8.25
CA SER A 91 -0.39 -7.88 -6.98
C SER A 91 -1.39 -8.05 -5.84
N GLN A 92 -1.57 -9.28 -5.40
CA GLN A 92 -2.46 -9.58 -4.31
C GLN A 92 -1.98 -8.99 -2.98
N PHE A 93 -0.67 -8.94 -2.77
CA PHE A 93 -0.09 -8.28 -1.62
C PHE A 93 -0.50 -6.81 -1.53
N VAL A 94 -0.29 -6.03 -2.59
CA VAL A 94 -0.68 -4.61 -2.63
C VAL A 94 -2.19 -4.47 -2.48
N PHE A 95 -2.98 -5.25 -3.22
CA PHE A 95 -4.43 -5.23 -3.14
C PHE A 95 -4.93 -5.51 -1.71
N SER A 96 -4.48 -6.61 -1.11
CA SER A 96 -4.88 -7.02 0.24
C SER A 96 -4.56 -5.96 1.29
N GLN A 97 -3.33 -5.41 1.27
CA GLN A 97 -2.92 -4.41 2.26
C GLN A 97 -3.75 -3.14 2.17
N HIS A 98 -4.04 -2.66 0.95
CA HIS A 98 -4.82 -1.43 0.76
C HIS A 98 -6.33 -1.64 0.97
N CYS A 99 -6.87 -2.83 0.75
CA CYS A 99 -8.21 -3.19 1.21
C CYS A 99 -8.36 -3.03 2.74
N LYS A 100 -7.37 -3.47 3.51
CA LYS A 100 -7.34 -3.30 4.96
C LYS A 100 -7.30 -1.83 5.36
N MET A 101 -6.52 -1.03 4.63
CA MET A 101 -6.45 0.42 4.87
C MET A 101 -7.77 1.12 4.56
N LEU A 102 -8.47 0.75 3.48
CA LEU A 102 -9.80 1.27 3.17
C LEU A 102 -10.83 0.91 4.27
N ARG A 103 -10.78 -0.32 4.78
CA ARG A 103 -11.62 -0.75 5.92
C ARG A 103 -11.35 0.09 7.16
N ALA A 104 -10.08 0.34 7.46
CA ALA A 104 -9.68 1.19 8.58
C ALA A 104 -10.10 2.65 8.43
N LEU A 105 -10.28 3.14 7.18
CA LEU A 105 -10.85 4.45 6.87
C LEU A 105 -12.38 4.46 6.87
N GLY A 106 -13.02 3.33 7.16
CA GLY A 106 -14.48 3.24 7.35
C GLY A 106 -15.27 2.87 6.09
N LEU A 107 -14.63 2.43 5.02
CA LEU A 107 -15.37 1.93 3.85
C LEU A 107 -15.99 0.57 4.13
N SER A 108 -17.18 0.33 3.58
CA SER A 108 -17.85 -0.96 3.68
C SER A 108 -17.11 -2.04 2.87
N ASP A 109 -17.19 -3.28 3.34
CA ASP A 109 -16.59 -4.42 2.64
C ASP A 109 -17.11 -4.58 1.21
N ASP A 110 -18.39 -4.27 0.96
CA ASP A 110 -18.97 -4.32 -0.38
C ASP A 110 -18.34 -3.29 -1.32
N LYS A 111 -18.13 -2.07 -0.84
CA LYS A 111 -17.45 -1.02 -1.62
C LYS A 111 -15.97 -1.37 -1.87
N ILE A 112 -15.28 -1.93 -0.89
CA ILE A 112 -13.89 -2.38 -1.02
C ILE A 112 -13.79 -3.49 -2.07
N LYS A 113 -14.63 -4.50 -2.02
CA LYS A 113 -14.68 -5.58 -3.02
C LYS A 113 -15.01 -5.07 -4.41
N ALA A 114 -15.87 -4.06 -4.50
CA ALA A 114 -16.28 -3.46 -5.77
C ALA A 114 -15.14 -2.71 -6.49
N VAL A 115 -14.04 -2.35 -5.82
CA VAL A 115 -12.86 -1.75 -6.48
C VAL A 115 -12.35 -2.63 -7.64
N ALA A 116 -12.46 -3.94 -7.52
CA ALA A 116 -12.06 -4.88 -8.56
C ALA A 116 -12.83 -4.69 -9.88
N HIS A 117 -14.10 -4.31 -9.79
CA HIS A 117 -15.05 -4.15 -10.91
C HIS A 117 -15.82 -2.82 -10.83
N TRP A 118 -15.13 -1.77 -10.42
CA TRP A 118 -15.69 -0.44 -10.16
C TRP A 118 -16.50 0.13 -11.33
N GLN A 119 -16.14 -0.25 -12.56
CA GLN A 119 -16.76 0.27 -13.79
C GLN A 119 -18.28 -0.01 -13.86
N ILE A 120 -18.70 -1.15 -13.28
CA ILE A 120 -20.10 -1.61 -13.30
C ILE A 120 -20.77 -1.49 -11.93
N SER A 121 -20.12 -0.87 -10.95
CA SER A 121 -20.65 -0.72 -9.58
C SER A 121 -21.23 0.68 -9.38
N ASP A 122 -22.39 0.76 -8.71
CA ASP A 122 -23.02 2.02 -8.33
C ASP A 122 -22.57 2.54 -6.95
N LEU A 123 -21.60 1.87 -6.31
CA LEU A 123 -21.10 2.22 -4.98
C LEU A 123 -20.12 3.40 -4.97
N PHE A 124 -19.66 3.85 -6.14
CA PHE A 124 -18.68 4.92 -6.28
C PHE A 124 -19.33 6.19 -6.80
N ASP A 125 -19.06 7.31 -6.16
CA ASP A 125 -19.46 8.62 -6.66
C ASP A 125 -18.58 9.06 -7.87
N ASP A 126 -18.94 10.20 -8.46
CA ASP A 126 -18.26 10.74 -9.65
C ASP A 126 -16.77 11.03 -9.39
N LYS A 127 -16.42 11.52 -8.20
CA LYS A 127 -15.03 11.82 -7.82
C LYS A 127 -14.22 10.54 -7.67
N GLU A 128 -14.74 9.56 -6.97
CA GLU A 128 -14.12 8.24 -6.79
C GLU A 128 -13.94 7.52 -8.13
N ARG A 129 -14.93 7.60 -9.02
CA ARG A 129 -14.86 7.02 -10.36
C ARG A 129 -13.78 7.69 -11.22
N ALA A 130 -13.63 9.03 -11.14
CA ALA A 130 -12.56 9.74 -11.84
C ALA A 130 -11.16 9.30 -11.36
N VAL A 131 -11.00 9.14 -10.05
CA VAL A 131 -9.77 8.66 -9.41
C VAL A 131 -9.44 7.22 -9.83
N LEU A 132 -10.43 6.33 -9.82
CA LEU A 132 -10.25 4.93 -10.24
C LEU A 132 -9.92 4.81 -11.74
N ALA A 133 -10.56 5.63 -12.60
CA ALA A 133 -10.25 5.68 -14.02
C ALA A 133 -8.82 6.19 -14.27
N TYR A 134 -8.38 7.20 -13.52
CA TYR A 134 -7.01 7.69 -13.62
C TYR A 134 -5.99 6.68 -13.10
N ALA A 135 -6.29 5.97 -12.03
CA ALA A 135 -5.45 4.87 -11.53
C ALA A 135 -5.29 3.75 -12.57
N ASP A 136 -6.37 3.39 -13.30
CA ASP A 136 -6.29 2.45 -14.42
C ASP A 136 -5.37 2.96 -15.54
N CYS A 137 -5.43 4.25 -15.88
CA CYS A 137 -4.52 4.83 -16.88
C CYS A 137 -3.05 4.69 -16.44
N LEU A 138 -2.74 4.92 -15.18
CA LEU A 138 -1.38 4.76 -14.65
C LEU A 138 -0.93 3.29 -14.65
N ALA A 139 -1.79 2.38 -14.20
CA ALA A 139 -1.46 0.98 -14.01
C ALA A 139 -1.43 0.17 -15.32
N THR A 140 -2.39 0.38 -16.22
CA THR A 140 -2.60 -0.51 -17.38
C THR A 140 -2.26 0.14 -18.72
N ALA A 141 -2.33 1.47 -18.79
CA ALA A 141 -2.01 2.23 -20.00
C ALA A 141 -0.65 2.95 -19.92
N HIS A 142 0.18 2.63 -18.93
CA HIS A 142 1.51 3.21 -18.75
C HIS A 142 1.52 4.74 -18.73
N GLY A 143 0.53 5.34 -18.06
CA GLY A 143 0.39 6.78 -17.92
C GLY A 143 -0.25 7.47 -19.11
N ARG A 144 -0.70 6.75 -20.14
CA ARG A 144 -1.52 7.35 -21.21
C ARG A 144 -2.89 7.72 -20.65
N THR A 145 -3.11 8.99 -20.48
CA THR A 145 -4.36 9.50 -19.93
C THR A 145 -5.15 10.21 -21.03
N PRO A 146 -6.36 9.75 -21.38
CA PRO A 146 -7.26 10.49 -22.25
C PRO A 146 -7.55 11.88 -21.69
N PHE A 147 -7.67 12.88 -22.57
CA PHE A 147 -7.90 14.27 -22.17
C PHE A 147 -9.12 14.40 -21.23
N ASP A 148 -10.21 13.73 -21.55
CA ASP A 148 -11.47 13.81 -20.77
C ASP A 148 -11.31 13.26 -19.34
N VAL A 149 -10.45 12.25 -19.12
CA VAL A 149 -10.16 11.74 -17.78
C VAL A 149 -9.44 12.79 -16.96
N THR A 150 -8.45 13.46 -17.53
CA THR A 150 -7.71 14.51 -16.85
C THR A 150 -8.60 15.71 -16.51
N GLU A 151 -9.42 16.15 -17.47
CA GLU A 151 -10.36 17.26 -17.25
C GLU A 151 -11.43 16.91 -16.19
N LYS A 152 -11.95 15.69 -16.21
CA LYS A 152 -12.88 15.24 -15.17
C LYS A 152 -12.19 15.23 -13.79
N LEU A 153 -10.95 14.77 -13.71
CA LEU A 153 -10.21 14.75 -12.44
C LEU A 153 -10.01 16.16 -11.88
N LYS A 154 -9.68 17.15 -12.73
CA LYS A 154 -9.52 18.56 -12.36
C LYS A 154 -10.81 19.21 -11.83
N THR A 155 -11.97 18.65 -12.09
CA THR A 155 -13.22 19.15 -11.51
C THR A 155 -13.35 18.83 -10.02
N PHE A 156 -12.54 17.92 -9.49
CA PHE A 156 -12.61 17.44 -8.10
C PHE A 156 -11.33 17.66 -7.31
N LEU A 157 -10.18 17.70 -7.98
CA LEU A 157 -8.86 17.77 -7.35
C LEU A 157 -8.10 18.99 -7.87
N SER A 158 -7.35 19.63 -6.98
CA SER A 158 -6.36 20.65 -7.31
C SER A 158 -5.16 20.04 -8.04
N ASP A 159 -4.35 20.87 -8.68
CA ASP A 159 -3.10 20.44 -9.34
C ASP A 159 -2.13 19.79 -8.32
N GLU A 160 -2.10 20.27 -7.07
CA GLU A 160 -1.30 19.69 -5.99
C GLU A 160 -1.78 18.27 -5.66
N GLU A 161 -3.09 18.07 -5.47
CA GLU A 161 -3.67 16.74 -5.20
C GLU A 161 -3.49 15.78 -6.38
N ILE A 162 -3.60 16.26 -7.61
CA ILE A 162 -3.34 15.44 -8.81
C ILE A 162 -1.86 15.02 -8.86
N MET A 163 -0.94 15.93 -8.55
CA MET A 163 0.49 15.61 -8.48
C MET A 163 0.78 14.57 -7.41
N GLU A 164 0.25 14.76 -6.20
CA GLU A 164 0.38 13.82 -5.08
C GLU A 164 -0.18 12.46 -5.43
N PHE A 165 -1.39 12.43 -6.01
CA PHE A 165 -2.04 11.19 -6.45
C PHE A 165 -1.20 10.47 -7.51
N THR A 166 -0.79 11.20 -8.57
CA THR A 166 0.01 10.62 -9.66
C THR A 166 1.30 10.01 -9.13
N TYR A 167 2.02 10.73 -8.27
CA TYR A 167 3.29 10.25 -7.70
C TYR A 167 3.09 9.00 -6.84
N ILE A 168 2.14 9.06 -5.90
CA ILE A 168 1.88 7.96 -4.97
C ILE A 168 1.39 6.72 -5.72
N ILE A 169 0.48 6.88 -6.66
CA ILE A 169 -0.06 5.74 -7.42
C ILE A 169 1.01 5.14 -8.33
N SER A 170 1.85 5.95 -8.98
CA SER A 170 2.98 5.46 -9.78
C SER A 170 4.01 4.70 -8.92
N MET A 171 4.26 5.15 -7.69
CA MET A 171 5.09 4.42 -6.73
C MET A 171 4.48 3.04 -6.42
N TYR A 172 3.16 2.95 -6.28
CA TYR A 172 2.48 1.67 -6.02
C TYR A 172 2.39 0.78 -7.27
N VAL A 173 2.38 1.34 -8.48
CA VAL A 173 2.63 0.57 -9.72
C VAL A 173 4.00 -0.12 -9.64
N MET A 174 5.03 0.62 -9.26
CA MET A 174 6.38 0.08 -9.06
C MET A 174 6.38 -1.03 -7.98
N HIS A 175 5.81 -0.78 -6.81
CA HIS A 175 5.76 -1.76 -5.72
C HIS A 175 4.98 -3.02 -6.09
N ALA A 176 3.87 -2.89 -6.81
CA ALA A 176 3.08 -4.03 -7.29
C ALA A 176 3.88 -4.88 -8.29
N ILE A 177 4.59 -4.24 -9.23
CA ILE A 177 5.47 -4.93 -10.18
C ILE A 177 6.62 -5.64 -9.45
N MET A 178 7.27 -4.97 -8.50
CA MET A 178 8.37 -5.55 -7.73
C MET A 178 7.91 -6.73 -6.88
N SER A 179 6.76 -6.59 -6.21
CA SER A 179 6.18 -7.66 -5.40
C SER A 179 5.95 -8.93 -6.23
N ARG A 180 5.36 -8.79 -7.42
CA ARG A 180 5.14 -9.91 -8.33
C ARG A 180 6.44 -10.50 -8.87
N ALA A 181 7.36 -9.66 -9.33
CA ALA A 181 8.63 -10.09 -9.90
C ALA A 181 9.49 -10.86 -8.88
N LEU A 182 9.50 -10.37 -7.63
CA LEU A 182 10.25 -10.96 -6.53
C LEU A 182 9.47 -12.06 -5.80
N LYS A 183 8.21 -12.29 -6.17
CA LYS A 183 7.31 -13.27 -5.54
C LYS A 183 7.25 -13.10 -4.02
N THR A 184 7.12 -11.86 -3.60
CA THR A 184 6.89 -11.54 -2.20
C THR A 184 5.42 -11.73 -1.88
N GLU A 185 5.12 -12.34 -0.74
CA GLU A 185 3.78 -12.48 -0.22
C GLU A 185 2.80 -13.21 -1.17
N PHE A 186 1.59 -13.09 -1.10
CA PHE A 186 0.44 -13.87 -1.50
C PHE A 186 0.06 -13.90 -2.99
N ASP A 187 0.87 -13.47 -3.92
CA ASP A 187 0.43 -13.30 -5.32
C ASP A 187 -0.07 -14.58 -6.00
N ASP A 188 0.17 -15.73 -5.38
CA ASP A 188 -0.26 -17.06 -5.84
C ASP A 188 -1.44 -17.64 -5.05
N ARG A 189 -2.05 -16.87 -4.13
CA ARG A 189 -3.17 -17.34 -3.30
C ARG A 189 -4.53 -16.95 -3.88
N PRO A 190 -5.55 -17.80 -3.68
CA PRO A 190 -6.91 -17.52 -4.16
C PRO A 190 -7.64 -16.44 -3.37
N GLU A 191 -7.24 -16.19 -2.11
CA GLU A 191 -7.91 -15.21 -1.26
C GLU A 191 -7.56 -13.78 -1.69
N ALA A 192 -8.61 -12.99 -1.94
CA ALA A 192 -8.44 -11.59 -2.34
C ALA A 192 -7.83 -10.73 -1.22
N ILE A 193 -8.23 -10.97 0.03
CA ILE A 193 -7.71 -10.29 1.21
C ILE A 193 -7.17 -11.37 2.15
N VAL A 194 -5.86 -11.32 2.40
CA VAL A 194 -5.17 -12.29 3.26
C VAL A 194 -4.86 -11.65 4.60
N GLU A 195 -5.23 -12.34 5.67
CA GLU A 195 -4.89 -11.99 7.04
C GLU A 195 -3.92 -13.03 7.61
N VAL A 196 -2.89 -12.54 8.28
CA VAL A 196 -1.95 -13.34 9.07
C VAL A 196 -1.92 -12.72 10.46
N ASP A 197 -1.89 -13.54 11.48
CA ASP A 197 -1.90 -13.07 12.86
C ASP A 197 -0.73 -12.11 13.11
N ALA A 198 -1.07 -10.96 13.69
CA ALA A 198 -0.08 -9.98 14.11
C ALA A 198 0.73 -10.52 15.28
N PRO A 199 1.99 -10.08 15.47
CA PRO A 199 2.76 -10.41 16.67
C PRO A 199 2.00 -10.06 17.95
N GLU A 200 2.18 -10.87 19.01
CA GLU A 200 1.56 -10.61 20.31
C GLU A 200 1.90 -9.19 20.81
N GLY A 201 0.89 -8.45 21.25
CA GLY A 201 1.04 -7.06 21.66
C GLY A 201 1.09 -6.04 20.52
N SER A 202 1.04 -6.47 19.26
CA SER A 202 0.92 -5.57 18.09
C SER A 202 -0.53 -5.37 17.71
N ASN A 203 -0.87 -4.13 17.30
CA ASN A 203 -2.20 -3.79 16.83
C ASN A 203 -2.08 -2.97 15.54
N SER A 204 -2.76 -3.38 14.50
CA SER A 204 -2.82 -2.61 13.25
C SER A 204 -3.39 -1.19 13.47
N ALA A 205 -4.26 -0.99 14.48
CA ALA A 205 -4.73 0.32 14.89
C ALA A 205 -3.59 1.22 15.36
N ASP A 206 -2.58 0.70 16.09
CA ASP A 206 -1.44 1.51 16.55
C ASP A 206 -0.62 2.04 15.39
N PHE A 207 -0.52 1.28 14.29
CA PHE A 207 0.11 1.72 13.05
C PHE A 207 -0.70 2.84 12.36
N LEU A 208 -2.01 2.87 12.57
CA LEU A 208 -2.95 3.87 12.04
C LEU A 208 -3.11 5.06 12.98
N GLU A 209 -3.10 4.83 14.30
CA GLU A 209 -3.28 5.87 15.33
C GLU A 209 -2.08 6.81 15.46
N SER A 210 -0.89 6.40 15.05
CA SER A 210 0.25 7.30 14.95
C SER A 210 -0.04 8.53 14.07
N ARG A 211 -1.06 8.44 13.19
CA ARG A 211 -1.56 9.55 12.38
C ARG A 211 -2.52 10.50 13.10
N GLN A 212 -3.20 10.05 14.15
CA GLN A 212 -4.21 10.88 14.84
C GLN A 212 -3.63 11.68 16.00
N LYS A 213 -2.54 11.19 16.60
CA LYS A 213 -1.88 11.88 17.72
C LYS A 213 -1.15 13.14 17.30
N ASP A 214 -0.63 13.18 16.06
CA ASP A 214 0.05 14.36 15.51
C ASP A 214 -0.92 15.51 15.15
N LYS A 215 -2.22 15.22 15.01
CA LYS A 215 -3.25 16.26 14.74
C LYS A 215 -3.84 16.93 15.98
N LYS A 216 -3.54 16.43 17.20
CA LYS A 216 -4.06 16.99 18.46
C LYS A 216 -3.03 17.76 19.28
N GLY A 217 -1.84 18.01 18.72
CA GLY A 217 -0.70 18.68 19.37
C GLY A 217 -0.36 20.04 18.79
N THR A 218 -1.34 20.80 18.23
CA THR A 218 -1.18 22.23 17.87
C THR A 218 -2.37 23.00 18.39
#